data_0f01429a33b3428d7e1719e602ba0e73
#
_entry.id   0f01429a33b3428d7e1719e602ba0e73
#
_cell.length_a   1.000
_cell.length_b   1.000
_cell.length_c   1.000
_cell.angle_alpha   90.00
_cell.angle_beta   90.00
_cell.angle_gamma   90.00
#
_symmetry.space_group_name_H-M   'P 1'
#
loop_
_entity.id
_entity.type
_entity.pdbx_description
1 polymer ?
#
loop_
_entity_poly.entity_id
_entity_poly.type
_entity_poly.pdbx_seq_one_letter_code
_entity_poly.pdbx_strand_id
1 'polypeptide(L)'
;MIFFLSFTLFIPNANSSFALQYTNYLSEKYQIAFQYPSDWTIKEKSDKLEEGAEIEVSNKKIGDGKIEINFYDDLLEGFGSTDFEFAFSDFYKHRITEDLKFEYKTIQPPSLLEIDGHKTGSFHIMFSQKDEIDPISGEVQYWITFVGKNGYMIEFLSIPENFDTPDNSEMRAHFIGSIHFLGQNESMDASGTISSVALSK
;
A
#
# COMPACT_ATOMS: atom_id res chain seq x y z
N MET A 1 -36.62 -48.69 -33.80
CA MET A 1 -36.42 -48.20 -32.43
C MET A 1 -34.97 -47.63 -32.38
N ILE A 2 -34.83 -46.32 -32.52
CA ILE A 2 -33.54 -45.64 -32.63
C ILE A 2 -33.26 -45.02 -31.27
N PHE A 3 -32.20 -45.48 -30.59
CA PHE A 3 -31.72 -44.92 -29.34
C PHE A 3 -30.80 -43.72 -29.64
N PHE A 4 -31.24 -42.52 -29.25
CA PHE A 4 -30.34 -41.34 -29.17
C PHE A 4 -29.59 -41.39 -27.85
N LEU A 5 -28.26 -41.61 -27.91
CA LEU A 5 -27.37 -41.39 -26.79
C LEU A 5 -27.03 -39.88 -26.72
N SER A 6 -27.60 -39.18 -25.76
CA SER A 6 -27.18 -37.80 -25.43
C SER A 6 -25.86 -37.81 -24.66
N PHE A 7 -24.79 -37.39 -25.32
CA PHE A 7 -23.51 -37.13 -24.67
C PHE A 7 -23.54 -35.71 -24.08
N THR A 8 -23.71 -35.63 -22.75
CA THR A 8 -23.48 -34.36 -22.02
C THR A 8 -21.98 -34.14 -21.85
N LEU A 9 -21.45 -33.21 -22.62
CA LEU A 9 -20.07 -32.71 -22.42
C LEU A 9 -20.06 -31.93 -21.09
N PHE A 10 -19.44 -32.52 -20.09
CA PHE A 10 -19.09 -31.85 -18.86
C PHE A 10 -17.85 -30.99 -19.18
N ILE A 11 -18.05 -29.67 -19.39
CA ILE A 11 -16.96 -28.70 -19.47
C ILE A 11 -16.63 -28.35 -18.01
N PRO A 12 -15.44 -28.73 -17.48
CA PRO A 12 -15.04 -28.24 -16.18
C PRO A 12 -14.83 -26.73 -16.32
N ASN A 13 -15.60 -25.94 -15.58
CA ASN A 13 -15.32 -24.52 -15.36
C ASN A 13 -14.00 -24.41 -14.59
N ALA A 14 -12.88 -24.34 -15.31
CA ALA A 14 -11.56 -24.09 -14.77
C ALA A 14 -11.33 -22.58 -14.63
N ASN A 15 -12.17 -21.90 -13.86
CA ASN A 15 -11.90 -20.55 -13.35
C ASN A 15 -12.26 -20.51 -11.86
N SER A 16 -11.59 -21.32 -11.06
CA SER A 16 -11.42 -20.98 -9.66
C SER A 16 -10.26 -19.98 -9.57
N SER A 17 -10.54 -18.69 -9.73
CA SER A 17 -9.69 -17.69 -9.12
C SER A 17 -9.69 -18.01 -7.64
N PHE A 18 -8.57 -18.46 -7.11
CA PHE A 18 -8.40 -18.56 -5.66
C PHE A 18 -8.52 -17.15 -5.15
N ALA A 19 -9.62 -16.83 -4.48
CA ALA A 19 -9.76 -15.54 -3.81
C ALA A 19 -8.56 -15.37 -2.86
N LEU A 20 -7.91 -14.21 -2.92
CA LEU A 20 -6.81 -13.89 -2.02
C LEU A 20 -7.28 -14.04 -0.57
N GLN A 21 -6.52 -14.76 0.24
CA GLN A 21 -6.76 -14.83 1.68
C GLN A 21 -5.96 -13.73 2.35
N TYR A 22 -6.52 -13.10 3.38
CA TYR A 22 -5.90 -11.99 4.07
C TYR A 22 -5.65 -12.30 5.54
N THR A 23 -4.59 -11.71 6.07
CA THR A 23 -4.17 -11.78 7.47
C THR A 23 -4.16 -10.38 8.05
N ASN A 24 -4.63 -10.24 9.30
CA ASN A 24 -4.58 -8.99 10.03
C ASN A 24 -3.16 -8.71 10.52
N TYR A 25 -2.76 -7.46 10.46
CA TYR A 25 -1.54 -6.94 11.07
C TYR A 25 -1.87 -5.74 11.95
N LEU A 26 -1.15 -5.63 13.05
CA LEU A 26 -1.24 -4.53 14.00
C LEU A 26 0.18 -4.10 14.41
N SER A 27 0.48 -2.82 14.32
CA SER A 27 1.65 -2.21 14.94
C SER A 27 1.22 -1.14 15.94
N GLU A 28 1.36 -1.46 17.23
CA GLU A 28 1.17 -0.46 18.29
C GLU A 28 2.25 0.63 18.25
N LYS A 29 3.44 0.29 17.77
CA LYS A 29 4.57 1.22 17.62
C LYS A 29 4.26 2.31 16.61
N TYR A 30 3.68 1.93 15.47
CA TYR A 30 3.36 2.86 14.37
C TYR A 30 1.88 3.24 14.34
N GLN A 31 1.09 2.80 15.33
CA GLN A 31 -0.33 3.14 15.47
C GLN A 31 -1.14 2.87 14.19
N ILE A 32 -0.92 1.71 13.57
CA ILE A 32 -1.59 1.33 12.33
C ILE A 32 -1.98 -0.15 12.34
N ALA A 33 -3.16 -0.45 11.81
CA ALA A 33 -3.62 -1.81 11.52
C ALA A 33 -4.07 -1.91 10.07
N PHE A 34 -3.91 -3.09 9.47
CA PHE A 34 -4.35 -3.36 8.10
C PHE A 34 -4.42 -4.87 7.83
N GLN A 35 -4.94 -5.23 6.65
CA GLN A 35 -4.93 -6.60 6.15
C GLN A 35 -4.01 -6.72 4.94
N TYR A 36 -3.29 -7.85 4.86
CA TYR A 36 -2.39 -8.16 3.75
C TYR A 36 -2.55 -9.63 3.31
N PRO A 37 -2.16 -10.00 2.08
CA PRO A 37 -2.28 -11.38 1.61
C PRO A 37 -1.52 -12.36 2.50
N SER A 38 -2.17 -13.47 2.89
CA SER A 38 -1.64 -14.42 3.89
C SER A 38 -0.38 -15.15 3.43
N ASP A 39 -0.10 -15.17 2.13
CA ASP A 39 1.10 -15.77 1.54
C ASP A 39 2.25 -14.77 1.37
N TRP A 40 2.02 -13.49 1.67
CA TRP A 40 3.07 -12.47 1.69
C TRP A 40 3.84 -12.49 3.02
N THR A 41 5.03 -11.94 3.00
CA THR A 41 5.85 -11.76 4.20
C THR A 41 5.75 -10.32 4.69
N ILE A 42 5.73 -10.16 6.02
CA ILE A 42 5.79 -8.85 6.64
C ILE A 42 7.08 -8.72 7.45
N LYS A 43 7.71 -7.56 7.37
CA LYS A 43 8.89 -7.18 8.15
C LYS A 43 8.64 -5.82 8.75
N GLU A 44 8.77 -5.72 10.06
CA GLU A 44 8.77 -4.45 10.79
C GLU A 44 10.20 -4.11 11.18
N LYS A 45 10.61 -2.87 10.99
CA LYS A 45 11.94 -2.37 11.32
C LYS A 45 12.11 -2.34 12.84
N SER A 46 13.12 -3.00 13.32
CA SER A 46 13.40 -3.12 14.76
C SER A 46 14.15 -1.92 15.30
N ASP A 47 15.03 -1.31 14.50
CA ASP A 47 15.89 -0.20 14.86
C ASP A 47 15.77 0.96 13.85
N LYS A 48 15.85 2.19 14.35
CA LYS A 48 15.90 3.41 13.51
C LYS A 48 17.14 3.49 12.61
N LEU A 49 18.19 2.73 12.91
CA LEU A 49 19.42 2.64 12.12
C LEU A 49 19.32 1.66 10.94
N GLU A 50 18.28 0.82 10.89
CA GLU A 50 18.04 -0.06 9.75
C GLU A 50 17.61 0.77 8.54
N GLU A 51 18.18 0.45 7.37
CA GLU A 51 17.72 1.03 6.11
C GLU A 51 16.37 0.43 5.67
N GLY A 52 15.61 1.20 4.89
CA GLY A 52 14.33 0.79 4.32
C GLY A 52 13.11 1.31 5.09
N ALA A 53 11.93 0.87 4.67
CA ALA A 53 10.65 1.26 5.25
C ALA A 53 10.47 0.71 6.66
N GLU A 54 9.68 1.40 7.49
CA GLU A 54 9.33 0.95 8.84
C GLU A 54 8.55 -0.34 8.85
N ILE A 55 7.66 -0.52 7.87
CA ILE A 55 6.94 -1.78 7.64
C ILE A 55 7.04 -2.11 6.15
N GLU A 56 7.49 -3.30 5.85
CA GLU A 56 7.53 -3.85 4.50
C GLU A 56 6.63 -5.08 4.42
N VAL A 57 5.73 -5.11 3.45
CA VAL A 57 4.91 -6.27 3.11
C VAL A 57 5.22 -6.67 1.68
N SER A 58 5.73 -7.86 1.46
CA SER A 58 6.23 -8.26 0.15
C SER A 58 5.83 -9.67 -0.25
N ASN A 59 5.55 -9.83 -1.56
CA ASN A 59 5.42 -11.14 -2.16
C ASN A 59 6.78 -11.84 -2.20
N LYS A 60 6.79 -13.17 -2.07
CA LYS A 60 8.01 -13.99 -2.19
C LYS A 60 8.59 -13.99 -3.60
N LYS A 61 7.79 -13.66 -4.60
CA LYS A 61 8.23 -13.55 -6.00
C LYS A 61 8.73 -12.14 -6.27
N ILE A 62 9.94 -12.04 -6.78
CA ILE A 62 10.55 -10.76 -7.15
C ILE A 62 9.69 -10.09 -8.24
N GLY A 63 9.31 -8.84 -8.02
CA GLY A 63 8.56 -8.04 -8.99
C GLY A 63 7.04 -8.17 -8.94
N ASP A 64 6.49 -9.09 -8.13
CA ASP A 64 5.02 -9.29 -8.04
C ASP A 64 4.30 -8.27 -7.14
N GLY A 65 5.04 -7.39 -6.49
CA GLY A 65 4.49 -6.32 -5.66
C GLY A 65 5.11 -6.26 -4.27
N LYS A 66 5.23 -5.03 -3.79
CA LYS A 66 5.71 -4.71 -2.44
C LYS A 66 4.96 -3.50 -1.92
N ILE A 67 4.57 -3.54 -0.65
CA ILE A 67 4.02 -2.40 0.07
C ILE A 67 5.07 -1.94 1.08
N GLU A 68 5.37 -0.67 1.06
CA GLU A 68 6.21 -0.01 2.05
C GLU A 68 5.40 1.03 2.80
N ILE A 69 5.54 1.08 4.12
CA ILE A 69 4.91 2.07 4.98
C ILE A 69 6.02 2.78 5.74
N ASN A 70 6.13 4.07 5.51
CA ASN A 70 7.03 4.95 6.20
C ASN A 70 6.24 5.83 7.17
N PHE A 71 6.73 5.93 8.39
CA PHE A 71 6.11 6.70 9.47
C PHE A 71 7.00 7.89 9.83
N TYR A 72 6.37 9.04 9.97
CA TYR A 72 7.05 10.29 10.29
C TYR A 72 6.38 10.97 11.48
N ASP A 73 7.12 11.10 12.58
CA ASP A 73 6.72 11.94 13.69
C ASP A 73 6.78 13.42 13.28
N ASP A 74 5.76 14.19 13.62
CA ASP A 74 5.70 15.65 13.40
C ASP A 74 5.94 16.06 11.92
N LEU A 75 5.46 15.27 10.94
CA LEU A 75 5.71 15.49 9.53
C LEU A 75 5.28 16.89 9.04
N LEU A 76 4.15 17.41 9.54
CA LEU A 76 3.68 18.75 9.18
C LEU A 76 4.64 19.85 9.61
N GLU A 77 5.32 19.71 10.76
CA GLU A 77 6.32 20.66 11.23
C GLU A 77 7.53 20.68 10.29
N GLY A 78 7.94 19.51 9.79
CA GLY A 78 9.02 19.37 8.80
C GLY A 78 8.76 20.07 7.48
N PHE A 79 7.51 20.17 7.04
CA PHE A 79 7.14 20.91 5.82
C PHE A 79 6.96 22.42 6.05
N GLY A 80 7.03 22.91 7.30
CA GLY A 80 6.81 24.32 7.61
C GLY A 80 5.40 24.83 7.27
N SER A 81 4.44 23.92 7.08
CA SER A 81 3.05 24.22 6.72
C SER A 81 2.10 23.28 7.45
N THR A 82 1.00 23.84 7.94
CA THR A 82 -0.15 23.07 8.46
C THR A 82 -1.17 22.74 7.36
N ASP A 83 -0.94 23.22 6.13
CA ASP A 83 -1.81 22.99 4.97
C ASP A 83 -1.39 21.68 4.30
N PHE A 84 -2.24 20.66 4.45
CA PHE A 84 -2.06 19.34 3.86
C PHE A 84 -1.87 19.40 2.34
N GLU A 85 -2.68 20.19 1.63
CA GLU A 85 -2.65 20.22 0.17
C GLU A 85 -1.35 20.84 -0.34
N PHE A 86 -0.87 21.85 0.36
CA PHE A 86 0.44 22.44 0.07
C PHE A 86 1.56 21.43 0.30
N ALA A 87 1.63 20.81 1.47
CA ALA A 87 2.65 19.82 1.82
C ALA A 87 2.64 18.61 0.85
N PHE A 88 1.46 18.11 0.50
CA PHE A 88 1.31 17.03 -0.46
C PHE A 88 1.75 17.43 -1.87
N SER A 89 1.39 18.62 -2.33
CA SER A 89 1.81 19.14 -3.64
C SER A 89 3.32 19.32 -3.71
N ASP A 90 3.94 19.79 -2.64
CA ASP A 90 5.38 19.98 -2.54
C ASP A 90 6.11 18.62 -2.54
N PHE A 91 5.65 17.67 -1.75
CA PHE A 91 6.16 16.29 -1.77
C PHE A 91 6.11 15.68 -3.17
N TYR A 92 4.98 15.78 -3.87
CA TYR A 92 4.85 15.26 -5.25
C TYR A 92 5.89 15.89 -6.18
N LYS A 93 6.06 17.22 -6.14
CA LYS A 93 7.07 17.91 -6.98
C LYS A 93 8.47 17.42 -6.68
N HIS A 94 8.83 17.35 -5.41
CA HIS A 94 10.14 16.83 -5.00
C HIS A 94 10.35 15.41 -5.53
N ARG A 95 9.37 14.52 -5.35
CA ARG A 95 9.50 13.12 -5.74
C ARG A 95 9.77 12.90 -7.21
N ILE A 96 9.21 13.72 -8.10
CA ILE A 96 9.39 13.60 -9.55
C ILE A 96 10.59 14.39 -10.11
N THR A 97 11.27 15.21 -9.30
CA THR A 97 12.33 16.11 -9.79
C THR A 97 13.69 15.88 -9.15
N GLU A 98 13.77 15.34 -7.93
CA GLU A 98 15.02 15.34 -7.15
C GLU A 98 15.99 14.22 -7.52
N ASP A 99 15.51 13.04 -7.91
CA ASP A 99 16.42 11.96 -8.26
C ASP A 99 16.83 12.04 -9.74
N LEU A 100 17.95 12.65 -9.99
CA LEU A 100 18.50 12.85 -11.35
C LEU A 100 18.89 11.55 -12.07
N LYS A 101 18.92 10.40 -11.36
CA LYS A 101 19.24 9.10 -11.95
C LYS A 101 18.04 8.46 -12.64
N PHE A 102 16.83 8.93 -12.35
CA PHE A 102 15.61 8.38 -12.91
C PHE A 102 14.88 9.40 -13.79
N GLU A 103 14.17 8.87 -14.77
CA GLU A 103 13.11 9.57 -15.49
C GLU A 103 11.77 9.17 -14.90
N TYR A 104 10.91 10.15 -14.66
CA TYR A 104 9.59 9.92 -14.08
C TYR A 104 8.50 10.27 -15.08
N LYS A 105 7.49 9.39 -15.16
CA LYS A 105 6.27 9.62 -15.92
C LYS A 105 5.08 9.53 -14.98
N THR A 106 4.32 10.59 -14.87
CA THR A 106 3.06 10.59 -14.13
C THR A 106 2.02 9.77 -14.89
N ILE A 107 1.52 8.72 -14.25
CA ILE A 107 0.42 7.88 -14.74
C ILE A 107 -0.91 8.41 -14.22
N GLN A 108 -0.99 8.68 -12.91
CA GLN A 108 -2.13 9.33 -12.29
C GLN A 108 -1.63 10.59 -11.56
N PRO A 109 -2.16 11.77 -11.93
CA PRO A 109 -1.79 13.02 -11.26
C PRO A 109 -2.26 13.02 -9.81
N PRO A 110 -1.72 13.94 -8.97
CA PRO A 110 -2.15 14.11 -7.59
C PRO A 110 -3.66 14.25 -7.46
N SER A 111 -4.23 13.48 -6.56
CA SER A 111 -5.65 13.49 -6.23
C SER A 111 -5.85 13.34 -4.72
N LEU A 112 -7.02 13.72 -4.22
CA LEU A 112 -7.39 13.59 -2.83
C LEU A 112 -8.45 12.52 -2.66
N LEU A 113 -8.32 11.74 -1.59
CA LEU A 113 -9.27 10.73 -1.15
C LEU A 113 -9.29 10.68 0.39
N GLU A 114 -10.03 9.75 0.96
CA GLU A 114 -10.03 9.48 2.39
C GLU A 114 -9.64 8.03 2.66
N ILE A 115 -8.79 7.83 3.67
CA ILE A 115 -8.48 6.52 4.24
C ILE A 115 -8.79 6.59 5.72
N ASP A 116 -9.66 5.71 6.21
CA ASP A 116 -10.08 5.66 7.61
C ASP A 116 -10.55 7.03 8.16
N GLY A 117 -11.29 7.80 7.34
CA GLY A 117 -11.77 9.14 7.68
C GLY A 117 -10.71 10.25 7.65
N HIS A 118 -9.47 9.94 7.26
CA HIS A 118 -8.38 10.90 7.17
C HIS A 118 -8.13 11.33 5.72
N LYS A 119 -7.94 12.65 5.53
CA LYS A 119 -7.60 13.22 4.23
C LYS A 119 -6.27 12.65 3.74
N THR A 120 -6.28 12.08 2.55
CA THR A 120 -5.15 11.38 1.94
C THR A 120 -4.89 11.92 0.55
N GLY A 121 -3.64 12.22 0.26
CA GLY A 121 -3.16 12.51 -1.09
C GLY A 121 -2.69 11.24 -1.78
N SER A 122 -2.98 11.09 -3.07
CA SER A 122 -2.52 9.94 -3.85
C SER A 122 -2.05 10.36 -5.24
N PHE A 123 -1.00 9.70 -5.73
CA PHE A 123 -0.54 9.81 -7.13
C PHE A 123 0.17 8.53 -7.55
N HIS A 124 0.24 8.30 -8.86
CA HIS A 124 0.89 7.13 -9.44
C HIS A 124 1.90 7.57 -10.49
N ILE A 125 3.11 7.06 -10.37
CA ILE A 125 4.22 7.34 -11.28
C ILE A 125 4.90 6.05 -11.74
N MET A 126 5.41 6.10 -12.95
CA MET A 126 6.41 5.15 -13.46
C MET A 126 7.77 5.82 -13.39
N PHE A 127 8.79 5.06 -13.07
CA PHE A 127 10.18 5.50 -13.12
C PHE A 127 11.02 4.53 -13.94
N SER A 128 12.05 5.06 -14.61
CA SER A 128 13.07 4.26 -15.26
C SER A 128 14.44 4.90 -15.08
N GLN A 129 15.47 4.07 -14.89
CA GLN A 129 16.84 4.53 -14.73
C GLN A 129 17.34 5.10 -16.04
N LYS A 130 18.01 6.26 -15.98
CA LYS A 130 18.61 6.91 -17.14
C LYS A 130 19.91 6.23 -17.54
N ASP A 131 20.19 6.29 -18.84
CA ASP A 131 21.51 5.97 -19.43
C ASP A 131 22.01 4.53 -19.18
N GLU A 132 21.12 3.60 -18.85
CA GLU A 132 21.45 2.17 -18.68
C GLU A 132 21.01 1.34 -19.88
N ILE A 133 21.79 0.29 -20.21
CA ILE A 133 21.48 -0.61 -21.33
C ILE A 133 20.24 -1.46 -21.02
N ASP A 134 20.11 -1.89 -19.76
CA ASP A 134 18.95 -2.59 -19.22
C ASP A 134 18.42 -1.79 -18.03
N PRO A 135 17.61 -0.73 -18.26
CA PRO A 135 17.21 0.18 -17.20
C PRO A 135 16.29 -0.51 -16.20
N ILE A 136 16.59 -0.33 -14.93
CA ILE A 136 15.64 -0.68 -13.86
C ILE A 136 14.44 0.26 -14.01
N SER A 137 13.26 -0.34 -14.18
CA SER A 137 12.00 0.38 -14.25
C SER A 137 11.00 -0.19 -13.27
N GLY A 138 10.10 0.66 -12.80
CA GLY A 138 9.05 0.26 -11.88
C GLY A 138 7.90 1.25 -11.89
N GLU A 139 6.80 0.83 -11.32
CA GLU A 139 5.66 1.68 -11.04
C GLU A 139 5.44 1.76 -9.54
N VAL A 140 5.06 2.94 -9.07
CA VAL A 140 4.75 3.17 -7.67
C VAL A 140 3.51 4.05 -7.52
N GLN A 141 2.57 3.53 -6.71
CA GLN A 141 1.41 4.27 -6.22
C GLN A 141 1.71 4.76 -4.81
N TYR A 142 1.53 6.05 -4.58
CA TYR A 142 1.68 6.69 -3.28
C TYR A 142 0.35 7.01 -2.65
N TRP A 143 0.27 6.85 -1.33
CA TRP A 143 -0.78 7.39 -0.47
C TRP A 143 -0.10 8.07 0.73
N ILE A 144 -0.44 9.33 0.95
CA ILE A 144 0.13 10.13 2.02
C ILE A 144 -1.00 10.68 2.86
N THR A 145 -1.00 10.37 4.14
CA THR A 145 -2.03 10.83 5.07
C THR A 145 -1.42 11.36 6.36
N PHE A 146 -2.13 12.27 7.01
CA PHE A 146 -1.77 12.79 8.32
C PHE A 146 -2.85 12.44 9.34
N VAL A 147 -2.41 11.87 10.45
CA VAL A 147 -3.23 11.51 11.59
C VAL A 147 -2.74 12.29 12.80
N GLY A 148 -3.45 13.36 13.17
CA GLY A 148 -2.93 14.33 14.11
C GLY A 148 -1.67 15.03 13.55
N LYS A 149 -0.53 14.87 14.23
CA LYS A 149 0.77 15.39 13.81
C LYS A 149 1.62 14.39 13.01
N ASN A 150 1.27 13.13 13.05
CA ASN A 150 2.01 12.05 12.43
C ASN A 150 1.67 11.91 10.95
N GLY A 151 2.66 11.56 10.15
CA GLY A 151 2.49 11.30 8.73
C GLY A 151 2.75 9.83 8.39
N TYR A 152 1.96 9.32 7.46
CA TYR A 152 2.15 8.00 6.89
C TYR A 152 2.32 8.14 5.38
N MET A 153 3.42 7.62 4.86
CA MET A 153 3.63 7.45 3.43
C MET A 153 3.55 5.96 3.12
N ILE A 154 2.58 5.60 2.34
CA ILE A 154 2.33 4.23 1.92
C ILE A 154 2.64 4.15 0.43
N GLU A 155 3.45 3.19 0.05
CA GLU A 155 3.90 2.97 -1.31
C GLU A 155 3.57 1.54 -1.73
N PHE A 156 2.93 1.37 -2.89
CA PHE A 156 2.87 0.08 -3.56
C PHE A 156 3.79 0.12 -4.78
N LEU A 157 4.78 -0.76 -4.81
CA LEU A 157 5.78 -0.86 -5.86
C LEU A 157 5.62 -2.19 -6.60
N SER A 158 5.75 -2.16 -7.92
CA SER A 158 5.81 -3.35 -8.77
C SER A 158 6.57 -3.04 -10.05
N ILE A 159 6.97 -4.09 -10.77
CA ILE A 159 7.38 -3.90 -12.18
C ILE A 159 6.15 -3.52 -13.03
N PRO A 160 6.32 -2.77 -14.12
CA PRO A 160 5.19 -2.24 -14.90
C PRO A 160 4.23 -3.32 -15.41
N GLU A 161 4.74 -4.47 -15.83
CA GLU A 161 3.96 -5.57 -16.36
C GLU A 161 3.01 -6.19 -15.33
N ASN A 162 3.34 -6.09 -14.04
CA ASN A 162 2.59 -6.69 -12.95
C ASN A 162 1.73 -5.67 -12.19
N PHE A 163 1.97 -4.37 -12.38
CA PHE A 163 1.34 -3.33 -11.57
C PHE A 163 -0.19 -3.38 -11.61
N ASP A 164 -0.78 -3.46 -12.79
CA ASP A 164 -2.23 -3.46 -13.01
C ASP A 164 -2.81 -4.85 -13.29
N THR A 165 -2.13 -5.92 -12.86
CA THR A 165 -2.73 -7.24 -12.88
C THR A 165 -3.99 -7.27 -11.98
N PRO A 166 -5.00 -8.10 -12.29
CA PRO A 166 -6.21 -8.20 -11.47
C PRO A 166 -5.90 -8.45 -9.99
N ASP A 167 -4.95 -9.35 -9.69
CA ASP A 167 -4.56 -9.72 -8.33
C ASP A 167 -3.94 -8.54 -7.58
N ASN A 168 -3.02 -7.80 -8.22
CA ASN A 168 -2.40 -6.63 -7.61
C ASN A 168 -3.39 -5.46 -7.45
N SER A 169 -4.32 -5.29 -8.39
CA SER A 169 -5.37 -4.27 -8.29
C SER A 169 -6.35 -4.57 -7.16
N GLU A 170 -6.80 -5.83 -7.04
CA GLU A 170 -7.66 -6.28 -5.94
C GLU A 170 -6.94 -6.14 -4.60
N MET A 171 -5.68 -6.59 -4.51
CA MET A 171 -4.86 -6.52 -3.31
C MET A 171 -4.67 -5.07 -2.85
N ARG A 172 -4.31 -4.13 -3.75
CA ARG A 172 -4.16 -2.71 -3.41
C ARG A 172 -5.46 -2.12 -2.87
N ALA A 173 -6.58 -2.38 -3.55
CA ALA A 173 -7.89 -1.88 -3.12
C ALA A 173 -8.28 -2.43 -1.74
N HIS A 174 -8.07 -3.73 -1.50
CA HIS A 174 -8.34 -4.36 -0.21
C HIS A 174 -7.42 -3.81 0.88
N PHE A 175 -6.10 -3.74 0.63
CA PHE A 175 -5.13 -3.23 1.58
C PHE A 175 -5.50 -1.81 2.05
N ILE A 176 -5.66 -0.88 1.11
CA ILE A 176 -6.01 0.52 1.43
C ILE A 176 -7.36 0.62 2.14
N GLY A 177 -8.36 -0.16 1.73
CA GLY A 177 -9.68 -0.19 2.38
C GLY A 177 -9.69 -0.85 3.76
N SER A 178 -8.63 -1.57 4.13
CA SER A 178 -8.48 -2.23 5.43
C SER A 178 -7.63 -1.45 6.43
N ILE A 179 -7.01 -0.35 5.99
CA ILE A 179 -6.19 0.47 6.89
C ILE A 179 -7.05 1.10 7.96
N HIS A 180 -6.55 1.01 9.19
CA HIS A 180 -7.08 1.71 10.35
C HIS A 180 -5.94 2.36 11.12
N PHE A 181 -6.07 3.66 11.38
CA PHE A 181 -5.11 4.41 12.21
C PHE A 181 -5.59 4.42 13.65
N LEU A 182 -4.78 3.85 14.54
CA LEU A 182 -5.16 3.69 15.95
C LEU A 182 -5.12 5.04 16.69
N GLY A 183 -6.21 5.35 17.38
CA GLY A 183 -6.22 6.42 18.37
C GLY A 183 -5.36 6.05 19.59
N GLN A 184 -4.92 7.05 20.35
CA GLN A 184 -4.06 6.84 21.54
C GLN A 184 -4.64 5.87 22.58
N ASN A 185 -5.92 5.52 22.48
CA ASN A 185 -6.65 4.66 23.43
C ASN A 185 -7.33 3.47 22.75
N GLU A 186 -6.88 3.09 21.57
CA GLU A 186 -7.45 1.95 20.84
C GLU A 186 -6.48 0.78 20.84
N SER A 187 -7.00 -0.43 20.98
CA SER A 187 -6.27 -1.68 20.81
C SER A 187 -7.09 -2.64 19.96
N MET A 188 -6.45 -3.47 19.20
CA MET A 188 -7.10 -4.52 18.41
C MET A 188 -6.93 -5.85 19.14
N ASP A 189 -7.99 -6.63 19.26
CA ASP A 189 -7.91 -7.99 19.78
C ASP A 189 -7.42 -9.00 18.72
N ALA A 190 -7.18 -10.24 19.14
CA ALA A 190 -6.71 -11.31 18.26
C ALA A 190 -7.70 -11.69 17.14
N SER A 191 -8.95 -11.23 17.21
CA SER A 191 -9.97 -11.42 16.16
C SER A 191 -9.99 -10.29 15.13
N GLY A 192 -9.18 -9.24 15.32
CA GLY A 192 -9.16 -8.05 14.49
C GLY A 192 -10.22 -7.02 14.88
N THR A 193 -10.83 -7.14 16.07
CA THR A 193 -11.80 -6.18 16.59
C THR A 193 -11.09 -5.05 17.32
N ILE A 194 -11.34 -3.81 16.91
CA ILE A 194 -10.78 -2.62 17.56
C ILE A 194 -11.69 -2.22 18.73
N SER A 195 -11.10 -2.04 19.89
CA SER A 195 -11.78 -1.61 21.10
C SER A 195 -11.12 -0.39 21.70
N SER A 196 -11.91 0.61 22.10
CA SER A 196 -11.40 1.73 22.88
C SER A 196 -11.06 1.30 24.30
N VAL A 197 -9.83 1.56 24.73
CA VAL A 197 -9.42 1.34 26.12
C VAL A 197 -9.92 2.51 26.96
N ALA A 198 -10.92 2.26 27.83
CA ALA A 198 -11.39 3.26 28.77
C ALA A 198 -10.24 3.61 29.74
N LEU A 199 -9.76 4.84 29.68
CA LEU A 199 -8.84 5.37 30.71
C LEU A 199 -9.59 5.40 32.05
N SER A 200 -9.23 4.50 32.96
CA SER A 200 -9.61 4.64 34.37
C SER A 200 -8.94 5.89 34.95
N LYS A 201 -9.76 6.88 35.27
CA LYS A 201 -9.34 8.08 36.00
C LYS A 201 -8.93 7.75 37.42
#